data_780bb3e7a7e6baa0e67423d9127d6b77
#
_entry.id   780bb3e7a7e6baa0e67423d9127d6b77
#
_cell.length_a   1.000
_cell.length_b   1.000
_cell.length_c   1.000
_cell.angle_alpha   90.00
_cell.angle_beta   90.00
_cell.angle_gamma   90.00
#
_symmetry.space_group_name_H-M   'P 1'
#
loop_
_entity.id
_entity.type
_entity.pdbx_description
1 polymer ?
#
loop_
_entity_poly.entity_id
_entity_poly.type
_entity_poly.pdbx_seq_one_letter_code
_entity_poly.pdbx_strand_id
1 'polypeptide(L)'
;MTDNRNPRRWWILVVLCLSTVVLTIDSMALTVAVPSMTEDIGASAQDTQWILDSYILVFAGLLLTSGSLGDRFGRRRVMLTGLVLFGAASLAATVCTDPGEVIAVRTAMGVGGALIMPSTLSILITVFDDEERRRAMAAWGSVSMLGLVGSPVLGGVLIDHFSWHSVFLVNVPVVALAFVAAVLLMPESRAPWQKPDPLGAVLSAVGMTALVWWIIEIPQHGAFGGRSTLSLAVAVAALAGFVVWENVTSAPMVPLALFKHRNFSGGSLSLALVQIGNGGLLLVLTQYLQFVLGYSPVEAGLAFLPLAVAALIGNGTGVKLAEKIGNRFVILSGMLVMTSCFALLTTVDADSGFTVPAISLALLGLGAGLAMPAAVGALMGTIPQDKAGVGSALNDTIQQAGTALGIAILGSLLTSGFAARMPSDAPETARESIGGALAVTGGDAALARTAREAFTASMTTTFTVSAIGVLAAAILATLVMRDRRPAPAADASPAQETAEKPVAQSAAQPAEKPAGEAAAEPEPVA
;
A
#
# COMPACT_ATOMS: atom_id res chain seq x y z
N MET A 1 -12.67 -26.19 -24.41
CA MET A 1 -11.64 -25.50 -23.61
C MET A 1 -11.91 -25.83 -22.15
N THR A 2 -11.13 -26.68 -21.55
CA THR A 2 -11.26 -27.02 -20.12
C THR A 2 -10.88 -25.78 -19.33
N ASP A 3 -11.81 -25.28 -18.50
CA ASP A 3 -11.60 -24.16 -17.59
C ASP A 3 -10.49 -24.54 -16.60
N ASN A 4 -9.27 -24.08 -16.88
CA ASN A 4 -8.07 -24.38 -16.07
C ASN A 4 -7.97 -23.46 -14.83
N ARG A 5 -9.08 -22.83 -14.46
CA ARG A 5 -9.16 -21.88 -13.33
C ARG A 5 -9.16 -22.63 -12.01
N ASN A 6 -8.39 -22.16 -11.04
CA ASN A 6 -8.42 -22.72 -9.71
C ASN A 6 -9.83 -22.57 -9.09
N PRO A 7 -10.55 -23.67 -8.79
CA PRO A 7 -11.92 -23.59 -8.27
C PRO A 7 -12.00 -22.90 -6.90
N ARG A 8 -10.89 -22.84 -6.16
CA ARG A 8 -10.82 -22.22 -4.83
C ARG A 8 -10.32 -20.77 -4.85
N ARG A 9 -10.16 -20.14 -6.02
CA ARG A 9 -9.53 -18.81 -6.18
C ARG A 9 -10.20 -17.72 -5.34
N TRP A 10 -11.52 -17.70 -5.23
CA TRP A 10 -12.24 -16.72 -4.41
C TRP A 10 -12.02 -16.92 -2.90
N TRP A 11 -11.88 -18.18 -2.44
CA TRP A 11 -11.49 -18.46 -1.06
C TRP A 11 -10.06 -18.04 -0.78
N ILE A 12 -9.16 -18.19 -1.74
CA ILE A 12 -7.80 -17.67 -1.65
C ILE A 12 -7.83 -16.15 -1.50
N LEU A 13 -8.68 -15.44 -2.26
CA LEU A 13 -8.86 -14.00 -2.11
C LEU A 13 -9.32 -13.62 -0.70
N VAL A 14 -10.24 -14.36 -0.09
CA VAL A 14 -10.68 -14.13 1.30
C VAL A 14 -9.49 -14.24 2.26
N VAL A 15 -8.61 -15.22 2.08
CA VAL A 15 -7.41 -15.38 2.92
C VAL A 15 -6.44 -14.22 2.72
N LEU A 16 -6.24 -13.77 1.48
CA LEU A 16 -5.39 -12.59 1.18
C LEU A 16 -5.96 -11.32 1.81
N CYS A 17 -7.26 -11.09 1.69
CA CYS A 17 -7.96 -9.98 2.34
C CYS A 17 -7.81 -10.03 3.87
N LEU A 18 -7.99 -11.21 4.47
CA LEU A 18 -7.86 -11.38 5.92
C LEU A 18 -6.45 -11.06 6.40
N SER A 19 -5.42 -11.49 5.64
CA SER A 19 -4.03 -11.19 5.94
C SER A 19 -3.69 -9.71 5.83
N THR A 20 -4.30 -8.99 4.88
CA THR A 20 -4.11 -7.55 4.72
C THR A 20 -4.83 -6.76 5.83
N VAL A 21 -6.06 -7.16 6.16
CA VAL A 21 -6.86 -6.50 7.21
C VAL A 21 -6.17 -6.56 8.55
N VAL A 22 -5.54 -7.69 8.91
CA VAL A 22 -4.78 -7.82 10.16
C VAL A 22 -3.69 -6.75 10.26
N LEU A 23 -2.92 -6.52 9.20
CA LEU A 23 -1.87 -5.51 9.19
C LEU A 23 -2.44 -4.08 9.34
N THR A 24 -3.60 -3.84 8.71
CA THR A 24 -4.27 -2.53 8.78
C THR A 24 -4.87 -2.29 10.17
N ILE A 25 -5.53 -3.30 10.75
CA ILE A 25 -6.09 -3.22 12.10
C ILE A 25 -4.98 -2.93 13.12
N ASP A 26 -3.90 -3.70 13.08
CA ASP A 26 -2.78 -3.54 14.00
C ASP A 26 -2.22 -2.12 13.99
N SER A 27 -1.97 -1.56 12.80
CA SER A 27 -1.37 -0.23 12.66
C SER A 27 -2.26 0.89 13.21
N MET A 28 -3.58 0.81 13.01
CA MET A 28 -4.51 1.86 13.40
C MET A 28 -5.02 1.70 14.84
N ALA A 29 -5.31 0.47 15.28
CA ALA A 29 -5.80 0.21 16.62
C ALA A 29 -4.75 0.56 17.69
N LEU A 30 -3.47 0.36 17.39
CA LEU A 30 -2.39 0.76 18.30
C LEU A 30 -2.37 2.27 18.54
N THR A 31 -2.65 3.09 17.52
CA THR A 31 -2.70 4.55 17.69
C THR A 31 -3.72 4.99 18.75
N VAL A 32 -4.84 4.27 18.85
CA VAL A 32 -5.86 4.51 19.88
C VAL A 32 -5.40 3.99 21.25
N ALA A 33 -4.57 2.93 21.28
CA ALA A 33 -4.06 2.31 22.51
C ALA A 33 -2.89 3.09 23.16
N VAL A 34 -2.22 3.97 22.42
CA VAL A 34 -1.02 4.69 22.89
C VAL A 34 -1.21 5.33 24.26
N PRO A 35 -2.26 6.11 24.58
CA PRO A 35 -2.38 6.74 25.89
C PRO A 35 -2.42 5.74 27.05
N SER A 36 -3.29 4.72 26.97
CA SER A 36 -3.40 3.71 28.01
C SER A 36 -2.16 2.82 28.15
N MET A 37 -1.51 2.53 27.02
CA MET A 37 -0.26 1.77 27.01
C MET A 37 0.87 2.58 27.67
N THR A 38 1.06 3.85 27.31
CA THR A 38 2.14 4.69 27.84
C THR A 38 2.00 4.93 29.34
N GLU A 39 0.76 5.05 29.84
CA GLU A 39 0.49 5.15 31.27
C GLU A 39 0.83 3.86 32.02
N ASP A 40 0.47 2.70 31.46
CA ASP A 40 0.63 1.38 32.10
C ASP A 40 2.11 0.95 32.17
N ILE A 41 2.89 1.11 31.09
CA ILE A 41 4.31 0.71 31.03
C ILE A 41 5.30 1.84 31.35
N GLY A 42 4.81 3.03 31.70
CA GLY A 42 5.66 4.19 32.01
C GLY A 42 6.50 4.67 30.85
N ALA A 43 6.03 4.54 29.60
CA ALA A 43 6.77 4.90 28.40
C ALA A 43 6.95 6.41 28.28
N SER A 44 8.17 6.87 27.99
CA SER A 44 8.44 8.25 27.62
C SER A 44 7.86 8.59 26.23
N ALA A 45 7.79 9.89 25.90
CA ALA A 45 7.40 10.33 24.56
C ALA A 45 8.31 9.75 23.47
N GLN A 46 9.60 9.59 23.76
CA GLN A 46 10.56 8.97 22.85
C GLN A 46 10.29 7.47 22.67
N ASP A 47 10.00 6.74 23.76
CA ASP A 47 9.66 5.32 23.69
C ASP A 47 8.38 5.10 22.88
N THR A 48 7.37 5.92 23.14
CA THR A 48 6.10 5.89 22.40
C THR A 48 6.32 6.06 20.91
N GLN A 49 7.16 7.00 20.53
CA GLN A 49 7.51 7.20 19.13
C GLN A 49 8.21 5.96 18.56
N TRP A 50 9.19 5.39 19.26
CA TRP A 50 9.87 4.17 18.80
C TRP A 50 8.92 2.97 18.70
N ILE A 51 7.93 2.83 19.58
CA ILE A 51 6.91 1.78 19.50
C ILE A 51 6.13 1.88 18.19
N LEU A 52 5.78 3.09 17.76
CA LEU A 52 5.07 3.31 16.50
C LEU A 52 5.99 3.15 15.27
N ASP A 53 7.16 3.78 15.32
CA ASP A 53 8.04 3.92 14.17
C ASP A 53 8.85 2.65 13.86
N SER A 54 9.21 1.85 14.87
CA SER A 54 10.00 0.62 14.69
C SER A 54 9.32 -0.37 13.73
N TYR A 55 8.00 -0.52 13.84
CA TYR A 55 7.21 -1.32 12.91
C TYR A 55 7.29 -0.78 11.48
N ILE A 56 7.02 0.51 11.30
CA ILE A 56 6.97 1.16 9.98
C ILE A 56 8.34 1.14 9.30
N LEU A 57 9.41 1.43 10.04
CA LEU A 57 10.79 1.45 9.54
C LEU A 57 11.20 0.07 9.00
N VAL A 58 10.98 -0.97 9.80
CA VAL A 58 11.37 -2.34 9.42
C VAL A 58 10.46 -2.87 8.32
N PHE A 59 9.16 -2.62 8.42
CA PHE A 59 8.19 -3.00 7.39
C PHE A 59 8.56 -2.39 6.03
N ALA A 60 8.74 -1.07 5.95
CA ALA A 60 9.07 -0.39 4.70
C ALA A 60 10.46 -0.79 4.17
N GLY A 61 11.45 -0.92 5.06
CA GLY A 61 12.81 -1.30 4.69
C GLY A 61 12.92 -2.68 4.06
N LEU A 62 12.10 -3.63 4.51
CA LEU A 62 12.16 -5.01 4.06
C LEU A 62 11.20 -5.36 2.90
N LEU A 63 10.31 -4.47 2.49
CA LEU A 63 9.30 -4.76 1.45
C LEU A 63 9.91 -5.31 0.16
N LEU A 64 10.93 -4.64 -0.40
CA LEU A 64 11.58 -5.07 -1.65
C LEU A 64 12.28 -6.41 -1.50
N THR A 65 13.00 -6.58 -0.41
CA THR A 65 13.68 -7.85 -0.08
C THR A 65 12.66 -8.98 0.05
N SER A 66 11.55 -8.75 0.73
CA SER A 66 10.49 -9.73 0.94
C SER A 66 9.81 -10.17 -0.35
N GLY A 67 9.58 -9.24 -1.28
CA GLY A 67 9.09 -9.57 -2.61
C GLY A 67 10.03 -10.50 -3.39
N SER A 68 11.33 -10.21 -3.37
CA SER A 68 12.35 -11.06 -3.98
C SER A 68 12.45 -12.44 -3.31
N LEU A 69 12.33 -12.50 -1.97
CA LEU A 69 12.27 -13.77 -1.22
C LEU A 69 11.04 -14.59 -1.62
N GLY A 70 9.88 -13.96 -1.79
CA GLY A 70 8.65 -14.60 -2.22
C GLY A 70 8.77 -15.25 -3.61
N ASP A 71 9.31 -14.52 -4.57
CA ASP A 71 9.53 -15.01 -5.92
C ASP A 71 10.51 -16.21 -5.94
N ARG A 72 11.52 -16.19 -5.07
CA ARG A 72 12.56 -17.21 -5.02
C ARG A 72 12.20 -18.45 -4.21
N PHE A 73 11.75 -18.28 -2.97
CA PHE A 73 11.52 -19.38 -2.02
C PHE A 73 10.09 -19.90 -2.05
N GLY A 74 9.20 -19.19 -2.73
CA GLY A 74 7.79 -19.49 -2.81
C GLY A 74 6.94 -18.47 -2.05
N ARG A 75 5.99 -17.90 -2.76
CA ARG A 75 5.14 -16.80 -2.26
C ARG A 75 4.29 -17.23 -1.09
N ARG A 76 3.70 -18.44 -1.16
CA ARG A 76 2.95 -19.02 -0.05
C ARG A 76 3.83 -19.26 1.18
N ARG A 77 5.03 -19.84 1.00
CA ARG A 77 5.94 -20.11 2.12
C ARG A 77 6.36 -18.84 2.84
N VAL A 78 6.75 -17.81 2.09
CA VAL A 78 7.16 -16.52 2.63
C VAL A 78 6.00 -15.86 3.38
N MET A 79 4.78 -15.88 2.82
CA MET A 79 3.58 -15.39 3.49
C MET A 79 3.28 -16.15 4.79
N LEU A 80 3.36 -17.51 4.78
CA LEU A 80 3.15 -18.33 5.98
C LEU A 80 4.19 -18.02 7.07
N THR A 81 5.46 -17.84 6.69
CA THR A 81 6.52 -17.41 7.63
C THR A 81 6.20 -16.05 8.23
N GLY A 82 5.74 -15.10 7.40
CA GLY A 82 5.30 -13.79 7.86
C GLY A 82 4.13 -13.87 8.84
N LEU A 83 3.11 -14.68 8.54
CA LEU A 83 1.95 -14.90 9.43
C LEU A 83 2.36 -15.50 10.79
N VAL A 84 3.25 -16.51 10.79
CA VAL A 84 3.77 -17.11 12.02
C VAL A 84 4.54 -16.08 12.85
N LEU A 85 5.45 -15.33 12.21
CA LEU A 85 6.26 -14.33 12.90
C LEU A 85 5.39 -13.20 13.46
N PHE A 86 4.45 -12.69 12.65
CA PHE A 86 3.53 -11.64 13.07
C PHE A 86 2.62 -12.09 14.22
N GLY A 87 2.03 -13.29 14.12
CA GLY A 87 1.17 -13.85 15.16
C GLY A 87 1.91 -14.17 16.44
N ALA A 88 3.14 -14.73 16.36
CA ALA A 88 3.97 -15.01 17.52
C ALA A 88 4.41 -13.71 18.23
N ALA A 89 4.80 -12.68 17.47
CA ALA A 89 5.14 -11.38 18.02
C ALA A 89 3.90 -10.69 18.63
N SER A 90 2.72 -10.75 17.98
CA SER A 90 1.47 -10.26 18.56
C SER A 90 1.11 -10.97 19.86
N LEU A 91 1.32 -12.28 19.95
CA LEU A 91 1.12 -13.03 21.19
C LEU A 91 2.14 -12.62 22.26
N ALA A 92 3.41 -12.43 21.90
CA ALA A 92 4.43 -11.95 22.83
C ALA A 92 4.12 -10.54 23.36
N ALA A 93 3.55 -9.66 22.53
CA ALA A 93 3.12 -8.33 22.96
C ALA A 93 2.10 -8.33 24.10
N THR A 94 1.33 -9.42 24.26
CA THR A 94 0.32 -9.53 25.33
C THR A 94 0.91 -9.73 26.73
N VAL A 95 2.21 -9.95 26.84
CA VAL A 95 2.90 -10.15 28.13
C VAL A 95 4.03 -9.13 28.35
N CYS A 96 4.19 -8.17 27.46
CA CYS A 96 5.18 -7.11 27.59
C CYS A 96 4.80 -6.13 28.70
N THR A 97 5.78 -5.76 29.52
CA THR A 97 5.64 -4.83 30.64
C THR A 97 6.62 -3.67 30.61
N ASP A 98 7.51 -3.65 29.61
CA ASP A 98 8.58 -2.66 29.44
C ASP A 98 8.54 -2.08 28.01
N PRO A 99 8.77 -0.76 27.82
CA PRO A 99 8.77 -0.14 26.50
C PRO A 99 9.74 -0.79 25.50
N GLY A 100 10.91 -1.24 25.97
CA GLY A 100 11.91 -1.90 25.12
C GLY A 100 11.41 -3.25 24.57
N GLU A 101 10.67 -4.02 25.39
CA GLU A 101 10.03 -5.26 24.96
C GLU A 101 8.98 -4.98 23.87
N VAL A 102 8.14 -3.95 24.06
CA VAL A 102 7.12 -3.55 23.06
C VAL A 102 7.80 -3.11 21.75
N ILE A 103 8.88 -2.34 21.80
CA ILE A 103 9.66 -1.94 20.61
C ILE A 103 10.22 -3.18 19.89
N ALA A 104 10.74 -4.16 20.63
CA ALA A 104 11.30 -5.38 20.05
C ALA A 104 10.21 -6.23 19.35
N VAL A 105 9.06 -6.42 19.98
CA VAL A 105 7.95 -7.16 19.35
C VAL A 105 7.35 -6.41 18.16
N ARG A 106 7.26 -5.08 18.21
CA ARG A 106 6.85 -4.23 17.08
C ARG A 106 7.81 -4.35 15.89
N THR A 107 9.11 -4.38 16.17
CA THR A 107 10.15 -4.66 15.17
C THR A 107 9.94 -6.02 14.50
N ALA A 108 9.69 -7.07 15.29
CA ALA A 108 9.42 -8.42 14.78
C ALA A 108 8.10 -8.48 13.98
N MET A 109 7.05 -7.78 14.42
CA MET A 109 5.81 -7.63 13.67
C MET A 109 6.04 -6.92 12.33
N GLY A 110 6.91 -5.89 12.28
CA GLY A 110 7.33 -5.21 11.06
C GLY A 110 7.97 -6.16 10.04
N VAL A 111 8.86 -7.06 10.50
CA VAL A 111 9.41 -8.14 9.64
C VAL A 111 8.30 -9.04 9.12
N GLY A 112 7.41 -9.50 10.01
CA GLY A 112 6.27 -10.35 9.64
C GLY A 112 5.37 -9.69 8.60
N GLY A 113 5.00 -8.43 8.83
CA GLY A 113 4.18 -7.64 7.91
C GLY A 113 4.83 -7.48 6.53
N ALA A 114 6.13 -7.18 6.49
CA ALA A 114 6.89 -7.05 5.26
C ALA A 114 6.91 -8.36 4.44
N LEU A 115 6.89 -9.52 5.06
CA LEU A 115 6.79 -10.82 4.39
C LEU A 115 5.38 -11.11 3.87
N ILE A 116 4.34 -10.64 4.58
CA ILE A 116 2.94 -10.86 4.22
C ILE A 116 2.53 -9.98 3.03
N MET A 117 2.74 -8.67 3.12
CA MET A 117 2.12 -7.68 2.23
C MET A 117 2.44 -7.91 0.74
N PRO A 118 3.72 -8.00 0.29
CA PRO A 118 4.03 -8.26 -1.11
C PRO A 118 3.54 -9.62 -1.59
N SER A 119 3.48 -10.62 -0.69
CA SER A 119 3.01 -11.96 -1.00
C SER A 119 1.52 -11.96 -1.34
N THR A 120 0.70 -11.10 -0.70
CA THR A 120 -0.75 -11.06 -0.93
C THR A 120 -1.08 -10.67 -2.37
N LEU A 121 -0.57 -9.55 -2.85
CA LEU A 121 -0.82 -9.07 -4.21
C LEU A 121 -0.16 -9.99 -5.26
N SER A 122 1.04 -10.50 -4.96
CA SER A 122 1.77 -11.43 -5.83
C SER A 122 1.02 -12.75 -6.05
N ILE A 123 0.45 -13.34 -4.99
CA ILE A 123 -0.39 -14.53 -5.08
C ILE A 123 -1.68 -14.22 -5.85
N LEU A 124 -2.33 -13.08 -5.56
CA LEU A 124 -3.52 -12.65 -6.27
C LEU A 124 -3.29 -12.62 -7.79
N ILE A 125 -2.19 -12.00 -8.24
CA ILE A 125 -1.85 -11.89 -9.66
C ILE A 125 -1.63 -13.26 -10.32
N THR A 126 -1.11 -14.24 -9.57
CA THR A 126 -0.84 -15.58 -10.12
C THR A 126 -2.06 -16.51 -10.09
N VAL A 127 -3.01 -16.28 -9.21
CA VAL A 127 -4.20 -17.12 -9.03
C VAL A 127 -5.35 -16.70 -9.96
N PHE A 128 -5.47 -15.41 -10.24
CA PHE A 128 -6.54 -14.85 -11.08
C PHE A 128 -6.03 -14.55 -12.49
N ASP A 129 -6.85 -14.90 -13.49
CA ASP A 129 -6.63 -14.51 -14.89
C ASP A 129 -6.86 -13.01 -15.11
N ASP A 130 -6.51 -12.50 -16.28
CA ASP A 130 -6.57 -11.06 -16.58
C ASP A 130 -7.99 -10.48 -16.49
N GLU A 131 -9.03 -11.29 -16.72
CA GLU A 131 -10.43 -10.87 -16.67
C GLU A 131 -10.89 -10.69 -15.21
N GLU A 132 -10.63 -11.68 -14.35
CA GLU A 132 -11.05 -11.67 -12.94
C GLU A 132 -10.11 -10.87 -12.04
N ARG A 133 -8.82 -10.73 -12.40
CA ARG A 133 -7.77 -10.06 -11.60
C ARG A 133 -8.18 -8.65 -11.21
N ARG A 134 -8.77 -7.88 -12.14
CA ARG A 134 -9.21 -6.51 -11.83
C ARG A 134 -10.28 -6.48 -10.75
N ARG A 135 -11.22 -7.42 -10.77
CA ARG A 135 -12.27 -7.54 -9.75
C ARG A 135 -11.68 -7.98 -8.40
N ALA A 136 -10.75 -8.93 -8.43
CA ALA A 136 -10.07 -9.41 -7.24
C ALA A 136 -9.21 -8.31 -6.59
N MET A 137 -8.49 -7.51 -7.38
CA MET A 137 -7.73 -6.35 -6.89
C MET A 137 -8.62 -5.27 -6.28
N ALA A 138 -9.76 -4.97 -6.92
CA ALA A 138 -10.71 -4.02 -6.38
C ALA A 138 -11.32 -4.51 -5.05
N ALA A 139 -11.66 -5.80 -4.94
CA ALA A 139 -12.15 -6.38 -3.69
C ALA A 139 -11.08 -6.34 -2.58
N TRP A 140 -9.85 -6.72 -2.90
CA TRP A 140 -8.71 -6.67 -1.97
C TRP A 140 -8.45 -5.24 -1.46
N GLY A 141 -8.41 -4.25 -2.34
CA GLY A 141 -8.25 -2.84 -1.96
C GLY A 141 -9.43 -2.29 -1.15
N SER A 142 -10.65 -2.72 -1.47
CA SER A 142 -11.85 -2.32 -0.72
C SER A 142 -11.86 -2.84 0.72
N VAL A 143 -11.43 -4.09 0.91
CA VAL A 143 -11.31 -4.69 2.25
C VAL A 143 -10.23 -4.00 3.08
N SER A 144 -9.12 -3.58 2.47
CA SER A 144 -8.08 -2.78 3.13
C SER A 144 -8.64 -1.44 3.64
N MET A 145 -9.49 -0.77 2.85
CA MET A 145 -10.17 0.45 3.27
C MET A 145 -11.16 0.25 4.42
N LEU A 146 -11.90 -0.86 4.42
CA LEU A 146 -12.78 -1.22 5.55
C LEU A 146 -11.97 -1.47 6.83
N GLY A 147 -10.80 -2.09 6.71
CA GLY A 147 -9.84 -2.24 7.80
C GLY A 147 -9.41 -0.90 8.36
N LEU A 148 -9.04 0.05 7.50
CA LEU A 148 -8.61 1.39 7.91
C LEU A 148 -9.67 2.13 8.76
N VAL A 149 -10.92 2.09 8.35
CA VAL A 149 -12.03 2.78 9.03
C VAL A 149 -12.50 1.99 10.27
N GLY A 150 -12.53 0.67 10.20
CA GLY A 150 -12.98 -0.18 11.30
C GLY A 150 -11.99 -0.29 12.45
N SER A 151 -10.70 -0.08 12.19
CA SER A 151 -9.65 -0.28 13.19
C SER A 151 -9.73 0.66 14.39
N PRO A 152 -9.95 1.99 14.26
CA PRO A 152 -10.10 2.86 15.42
C PRO A 152 -11.31 2.51 16.27
N VAL A 153 -12.42 2.09 15.64
CA VAL A 153 -13.63 1.66 16.35
C VAL A 153 -13.36 0.38 17.13
N LEU A 154 -12.74 -0.61 16.47
CA LEU A 154 -12.36 -1.87 17.12
C LEU A 154 -11.36 -1.62 18.25
N GLY A 155 -10.33 -0.79 18.01
CA GLY A 155 -9.34 -0.41 19.01
C GLY A 155 -9.97 0.28 20.21
N GLY A 156 -10.87 1.25 19.99
CA GLY A 156 -11.61 1.92 21.07
C GLY A 156 -12.42 0.95 21.92
N VAL A 157 -13.22 0.09 21.30
CA VAL A 157 -14.02 -0.93 22.01
C VAL A 157 -13.13 -1.90 22.82
N LEU A 158 -11.99 -2.30 22.24
CA LEU A 158 -11.06 -3.20 22.93
C LEU A 158 -10.44 -2.54 24.17
N ILE A 159 -10.10 -1.26 24.09
CA ILE A 159 -9.48 -0.52 25.20
C ILE A 159 -10.49 -0.17 26.28
N ASP A 160 -11.71 0.20 25.90
CA ASP A 160 -12.78 0.54 26.86
C ASP A 160 -13.22 -0.65 27.72
N HIS A 161 -13.16 -1.88 27.17
CA HIS A 161 -13.65 -3.09 27.87
C HIS A 161 -12.54 -4.02 28.36
N PHE A 162 -11.33 -3.86 27.81
CA PHE A 162 -10.17 -4.70 28.12
C PHE A 162 -8.93 -3.82 28.30
N SER A 163 -7.75 -4.42 28.42
CA SER A 163 -6.48 -3.69 28.46
C SER A 163 -5.94 -3.40 27.03
N TRP A 164 -4.97 -2.49 26.93
CA TRP A 164 -4.27 -2.21 25.66
C TRP A 164 -3.65 -3.46 25.01
N HIS A 165 -3.28 -4.47 25.77
CA HIS A 165 -2.79 -5.76 25.27
C HIS A 165 -3.78 -6.45 24.32
N SER A 166 -5.08 -6.21 24.51
CA SER A 166 -6.14 -6.79 23.67
C SER A 166 -6.04 -6.38 22.20
N VAL A 167 -5.45 -5.22 21.92
CA VAL A 167 -5.20 -4.75 20.55
C VAL A 167 -4.24 -5.68 19.80
N PHE A 168 -3.27 -6.25 20.50
CA PHE A 168 -2.38 -7.26 19.91
C PHE A 168 -3.04 -8.64 19.90
N LEU A 169 -3.78 -8.99 20.98
CA LEU A 169 -4.41 -10.29 21.09
C LEU A 169 -5.43 -10.57 19.98
N VAL A 170 -6.14 -9.56 19.50
CA VAL A 170 -7.12 -9.69 18.39
C VAL A 170 -6.49 -10.16 17.09
N ASN A 171 -5.20 -9.86 16.86
CA ASN A 171 -4.47 -10.32 15.69
C ASN A 171 -4.28 -11.85 15.68
N VAL A 172 -4.12 -12.47 16.86
CA VAL A 172 -3.75 -13.89 16.97
C VAL A 172 -4.78 -14.82 16.34
N PRO A 173 -6.09 -14.76 16.69
CA PRO A 173 -7.08 -15.64 16.06
C PRO A 173 -7.24 -15.38 14.55
N VAL A 174 -7.12 -14.13 14.12
CA VAL A 174 -7.25 -13.79 12.69
C VAL A 174 -6.06 -14.34 11.90
N VAL A 175 -4.84 -14.18 12.42
CA VAL A 175 -3.61 -14.75 11.83
C VAL A 175 -3.67 -16.28 11.82
N ALA A 176 -4.11 -16.90 12.90
CA ALA A 176 -4.25 -18.37 12.96
C ALA A 176 -5.23 -18.88 11.89
N LEU A 177 -6.38 -18.22 11.74
CA LEU A 177 -7.36 -18.55 10.71
C LEU A 177 -6.78 -18.35 9.30
N ALA A 178 -6.10 -17.21 9.05
CA ALA A 178 -5.44 -16.92 7.79
C ALA A 178 -4.36 -17.96 7.47
N PHE A 179 -3.55 -18.34 8.46
CA PHE A 179 -2.49 -19.36 8.33
C PHE A 179 -3.08 -20.73 7.96
N VAL A 180 -4.05 -21.23 8.71
CA VAL A 180 -4.68 -22.54 8.45
C VAL A 180 -5.33 -22.53 7.06
N ALA A 181 -6.09 -21.50 6.73
CA ALA A 181 -6.74 -21.37 5.44
C ALA A 181 -5.70 -21.26 4.29
N ALA A 182 -4.61 -20.53 4.48
CA ALA A 182 -3.52 -20.47 3.50
C ALA A 182 -2.85 -21.84 3.27
N VAL A 183 -2.63 -22.60 4.34
CA VAL A 183 -2.07 -23.97 4.23
C VAL A 183 -2.99 -24.89 3.45
N LEU A 184 -4.30 -24.79 3.63
CA LEU A 184 -5.28 -25.70 3.02
C LEU A 184 -5.69 -25.32 1.59
N LEU A 185 -5.70 -24.01 1.28
CA LEU A 185 -6.31 -23.51 0.05
C LEU A 185 -5.31 -23.00 -0.97
N MET A 186 -4.17 -22.44 -0.54
CA MET A 186 -3.25 -21.76 -1.44
C MET A 186 -2.29 -22.74 -2.12
N PRO A 187 -2.18 -22.69 -3.46
CA PRO A 187 -1.11 -23.39 -4.16
C PRO A 187 0.23 -22.67 -3.93
N GLU A 188 1.33 -23.41 -3.98
CA GLU A 188 2.65 -22.81 -4.00
C GLU A 188 2.95 -22.22 -5.38
N SER A 189 3.47 -21.02 -5.42
CA SER A 189 3.95 -20.38 -6.64
C SER A 189 5.31 -19.73 -6.41
N ARG A 190 6.20 -19.85 -7.37
CA ARG A 190 7.53 -19.26 -7.34
C ARG A 190 8.01 -18.95 -8.75
N ALA A 191 8.92 -18.01 -8.87
CA ALA A 191 9.61 -17.75 -10.12
C ALA A 191 10.63 -18.86 -10.45
N PRO A 192 11.07 -18.96 -11.72
CA PRO A 192 12.24 -19.74 -12.06
C PRO A 192 13.45 -19.34 -11.22
N TRP A 193 14.29 -20.32 -10.85
CA TRP A 193 15.43 -20.08 -9.97
C TRP A 193 16.35 -18.97 -10.52
N GLN A 194 16.58 -17.94 -9.72
CA GLN A 194 17.57 -16.90 -9.97
C GLN A 194 18.60 -16.86 -8.83
N LYS A 195 19.82 -16.41 -9.15
CA LYS A 195 20.84 -16.22 -8.12
C LYS A 195 20.39 -15.17 -7.09
N PRO A 196 20.73 -15.36 -5.79
CA PRO A 196 20.42 -14.34 -4.78
C PRO A 196 21.21 -13.06 -5.05
N ASP A 197 20.59 -11.94 -4.75
CA ASP A 197 21.26 -10.64 -4.69
C ASP A 197 21.28 -10.12 -3.25
N PRO A 198 22.21 -10.60 -2.41
CA PRO A 198 22.27 -10.19 -1.01
C PRO A 198 22.71 -8.73 -0.87
N LEU A 199 23.56 -8.23 -1.78
CA LEU A 199 24.01 -6.83 -1.72
C LEU A 199 22.89 -5.87 -2.11
N GLY A 200 22.14 -6.16 -3.17
CA GLY A 200 20.93 -5.41 -3.53
C GLY A 200 19.90 -5.41 -2.40
N ALA A 201 19.68 -6.56 -1.75
CA ALA A 201 18.77 -6.66 -0.61
C ALA A 201 19.21 -5.79 0.58
N VAL A 202 20.51 -5.79 0.95
CA VAL A 202 21.04 -4.96 2.02
C VAL A 202 20.96 -3.48 1.66
N LEU A 203 21.38 -3.10 0.45
CA LEU A 203 21.36 -1.71 0.01
C LEU A 203 19.94 -1.15 -0.05
N SER A 204 18.96 -1.93 -0.56
CA SER A 204 17.56 -1.53 -0.58
C SER A 204 16.98 -1.40 0.83
N ALA A 205 17.24 -2.37 1.71
CA ALA A 205 16.75 -2.35 3.08
C ALA A 205 17.31 -1.17 3.88
N VAL A 206 18.63 -0.97 3.85
CA VAL A 206 19.30 0.17 4.53
C VAL A 206 18.81 1.48 3.94
N GLY A 207 18.77 1.60 2.61
CA GLY A 207 18.36 2.81 1.93
C GLY A 207 16.91 3.20 2.20
N MET A 208 15.99 2.24 2.16
CA MET A 208 14.57 2.48 2.44
C MET A 208 14.33 2.77 3.91
N THR A 209 14.96 2.04 4.83
CA THR A 209 14.85 2.32 6.27
C THR A 209 15.39 3.72 6.60
N ALA A 210 16.54 4.10 6.05
CA ALA A 210 17.12 5.43 6.27
C ALA A 210 16.27 6.54 5.63
N LEU A 211 15.65 6.29 4.46
CA LEU A 211 14.75 7.23 3.80
C LEU A 211 13.48 7.47 4.64
N VAL A 212 12.85 6.40 5.12
CA VAL A 212 11.64 6.50 5.97
C VAL A 212 11.99 7.17 7.29
N TRP A 213 13.13 6.84 7.89
CA TRP A 213 13.62 7.52 9.09
C TRP A 213 13.80 9.02 8.86
N TRP A 214 14.48 9.42 7.78
CA TRP A 214 14.62 10.83 7.43
C TRP A 214 13.25 11.53 7.31
N ILE A 215 12.28 10.89 6.67
CA ILE A 215 10.92 11.43 6.50
C ILE A 215 10.24 11.62 7.87
N ILE A 216 10.36 10.67 8.79
CA ILE A 216 9.79 10.72 10.13
C ILE A 216 10.43 11.85 10.97
N GLU A 217 11.72 12.11 10.79
CA GLU A 217 12.48 13.14 11.51
C GLU A 217 12.17 14.59 11.02
N ILE A 218 11.68 14.77 9.79
CA ILE A 218 11.44 16.10 9.20
C ILE A 218 10.57 17.01 10.07
N PRO A 219 9.43 16.58 10.60
CA PRO A 219 8.55 17.46 11.40
C PRO A 219 9.18 17.95 12.69
N GLN A 220 10.10 17.16 13.28
CA GLN A 220 10.70 17.46 14.59
C GLN A 220 12.02 18.25 14.49
N HIS A 221 12.87 17.87 13.54
CA HIS A 221 14.25 18.38 13.43
C HIS A 221 14.51 19.16 12.14
N GLY A 222 13.50 19.29 11.27
CA GLY A 222 13.66 19.85 9.94
C GLY A 222 14.38 18.90 8.98
N ALA A 223 14.24 19.14 7.68
CA ALA A 223 14.80 18.28 6.63
C ALA A 223 16.34 18.19 6.66
N PHE A 224 17.02 19.18 7.21
CA PHE A 224 18.48 19.32 7.24
C PHE A 224 19.05 19.49 8.65
N GLY A 225 18.33 19.08 9.70
CA GLY A 225 18.88 18.96 11.06
C GLY A 225 19.95 17.88 11.13
N GLY A 226 20.87 17.94 12.13
CA GLY A 226 22.05 17.07 12.15
C GLY A 226 21.78 15.56 11.97
N ARG A 227 20.80 15.00 12.70
CA ARG A 227 20.40 13.59 12.57
C ARG A 227 19.67 13.32 11.25
N SER A 228 18.77 14.22 10.84
CA SER A 228 18.03 14.12 9.57
C SER A 228 18.97 14.17 8.37
N THR A 229 20.03 15.01 8.41
CA THR A 229 21.04 15.06 7.33
C THR A 229 21.81 13.75 7.22
N LEU A 230 22.16 13.12 8.35
CA LEU A 230 22.85 11.83 8.34
C LEU A 230 21.98 10.73 7.75
N SER A 231 20.73 10.62 8.18
CA SER A 231 19.80 9.61 7.64
C SER A 231 19.53 9.83 6.15
N LEU A 232 19.38 11.08 5.70
CA LEU A 232 19.29 11.41 4.27
C LEU A 232 20.54 11.00 3.50
N ALA A 233 21.73 11.30 4.03
CA ALA A 233 23.00 10.93 3.38
C ALA A 233 23.13 9.40 3.24
N VAL A 234 22.78 8.65 4.30
CA VAL A 234 22.77 7.19 4.26
C VAL A 234 21.73 6.68 3.25
N ALA A 235 20.53 7.25 3.24
CA ALA A 235 19.47 6.89 2.29
C ALA A 235 19.94 7.10 0.84
N VAL A 236 20.45 8.29 0.54
CA VAL A 236 20.93 8.64 -0.81
C VAL A 236 22.10 7.74 -1.22
N ALA A 237 23.09 7.53 -0.34
CA ALA A 237 24.24 6.68 -0.64
C ALA A 237 23.83 5.22 -0.88
N ALA A 238 22.97 4.66 -0.03
CA ALA A 238 22.52 3.28 -0.15
C ALA A 238 21.60 3.07 -1.36
N LEU A 239 20.63 3.97 -1.62
CA LEU A 239 19.75 3.86 -2.79
C LEU A 239 20.47 4.13 -4.10
N ALA A 240 21.41 5.08 -4.15
CA ALA A 240 22.28 5.28 -5.30
C ALA A 240 23.17 4.05 -5.54
N GLY A 241 23.77 3.51 -4.49
CA GLY A 241 24.51 2.26 -4.53
C GLY A 241 23.65 1.09 -5.03
N PHE A 242 22.41 0.99 -4.57
CA PHE A 242 21.43 0.01 -5.04
C PHE A 242 21.17 0.15 -6.56
N VAL A 243 20.87 1.37 -7.03
CA VAL A 243 20.62 1.62 -8.45
C VAL A 243 21.86 1.27 -9.31
N VAL A 244 23.06 1.66 -8.87
CA VAL A 244 24.30 1.32 -9.56
C VAL A 244 24.51 -0.21 -9.58
N TRP A 245 24.33 -0.87 -8.45
CA TRP A 245 24.47 -2.33 -8.33
C TRP A 245 23.49 -3.09 -9.23
N GLU A 246 22.21 -2.71 -9.21
CA GLU A 246 21.15 -3.33 -10.05
C GLU A 246 21.41 -3.17 -11.56
N ASN A 247 22.16 -2.14 -11.97
CA ASN A 247 22.55 -1.97 -13.38
C ASN A 247 23.72 -2.86 -13.82
N VAL A 248 24.57 -3.31 -12.87
CA VAL A 248 25.78 -4.08 -13.20
C VAL A 248 25.68 -5.57 -12.85
N THR A 249 24.77 -5.92 -11.93
CA THR A 249 24.57 -7.32 -11.54
C THR A 249 23.92 -8.15 -12.65
N SER A 250 24.33 -9.40 -12.78
CA SER A 250 23.78 -10.33 -13.79
C SER A 250 22.37 -10.84 -13.48
N ALA A 251 21.95 -10.75 -12.21
CA ALA A 251 20.62 -11.18 -11.75
C ALA A 251 20.00 -10.11 -10.83
N PRO A 252 19.55 -8.98 -11.42
CA PRO A 252 19.02 -7.88 -10.65
C PRO A 252 17.74 -8.27 -9.91
N MET A 253 17.63 -7.83 -8.64
CA MET A 253 16.43 -7.99 -7.83
C MET A 253 15.28 -7.15 -8.42
N VAL A 254 15.55 -5.91 -8.79
CA VAL A 254 14.60 -5.00 -9.43
C VAL A 254 15.06 -4.68 -10.85
N PRO A 255 14.35 -5.13 -11.89
CA PRO A 255 14.73 -4.77 -13.26
C PRO A 255 14.46 -3.30 -13.55
N LEU A 256 15.48 -2.44 -13.40
CA LEU A 256 15.37 -1.00 -13.60
C LEU A 256 14.89 -0.60 -15.00
N ALA A 257 15.00 -1.52 -15.98
CA ALA A 257 14.43 -1.34 -17.30
C ALA A 257 12.91 -1.10 -17.30
N LEU A 258 12.18 -1.56 -16.26
CA LEU A 258 10.74 -1.30 -16.10
C LEU A 258 10.44 0.20 -16.03
N PHE A 259 11.30 1.01 -15.42
CA PHE A 259 11.13 2.45 -15.34
C PHE A 259 11.25 3.17 -16.70
N LYS A 260 11.77 2.51 -17.75
CA LYS A 260 11.74 3.03 -19.12
C LYS A 260 10.36 2.88 -19.77
N HIS A 261 9.51 2.03 -19.25
CA HIS A 261 8.14 1.87 -19.73
C HIS A 261 7.25 2.98 -19.18
N ARG A 262 6.68 3.80 -20.06
CA ARG A 262 5.87 4.98 -19.69
C ARG A 262 4.69 4.65 -18.78
N ASN A 263 4.03 3.52 -18.99
CA ASN A 263 2.90 3.10 -18.17
C ASN A 263 3.33 2.64 -16.77
N PHE A 264 4.50 2.01 -16.65
CA PHE A 264 5.08 1.66 -15.36
C PHE A 264 5.42 2.92 -14.56
N SER A 265 6.22 3.82 -15.15
CA SER A 265 6.63 5.07 -14.49
C SER A 265 5.45 5.99 -14.19
N GLY A 266 4.48 6.09 -15.11
CA GLY A 266 3.27 6.89 -14.89
C GLY A 266 2.36 6.29 -13.82
N GLY A 267 2.18 4.97 -13.80
CA GLY A 267 1.44 4.27 -12.74
C GLY A 267 2.11 4.42 -11.38
N SER A 268 3.43 4.22 -11.29
CA SER A 268 4.22 4.41 -10.07
C SER A 268 4.13 5.84 -9.53
N LEU A 269 4.28 6.83 -10.41
CA LEU A 269 4.18 8.24 -10.05
C LEU A 269 2.77 8.58 -9.56
N SER A 270 1.74 8.13 -10.27
CA SER A 270 0.34 8.34 -9.87
C SER A 270 0.04 7.74 -8.50
N LEU A 271 0.55 6.53 -8.27
CA LEU A 271 0.39 5.81 -7.01
C LEU A 271 1.03 6.59 -5.84
N ALA A 272 2.28 7.05 -6.02
CA ALA A 272 2.98 7.86 -5.02
C ALA A 272 2.21 9.15 -4.70
N LEU A 273 1.75 9.85 -5.73
CA LEU A 273 1.09 11.15 -5.59
C LEU A 273 -0.31 11.04 -4.94
N VAL A 274 -1.06 9.97 -5.27
CA VAL A 274 -2.33 9.66 -4.58
C VAL A 274 -2.07 9.38 -3.10
N GLN A 275 -1.01 8.65 -2.78
CA GLN A 275 -0.69 8.31 -1.39
C GLN A 275 -0.14 9.51 -0.59
N ILE A 276 0.62 10.41 -1.22
CA ILE A 276 1.03 11.67 -0.61
C ILE A 276 -0.21 12.48 -0.18
N GLY A 277 -1.19 12.63 -1.07
CA GLY A 277 -2.43 13.32 -0.75
C GLY A 277 -3.23 12.65 0.37
N ASN A 278 -3.34 11.33 0.30
CA ASN A 278 -4.12 10.52 1.25
C ASN A 278 -3.55 10.58 2.67
N GLY A 279 -2.25 10.26 2.82
CA GLY A 279 -1.59 10.18 4.13
C GLY A 279 -1.62 11.50 4.89
N GLY A 280 -1.27 12.58 4.20
CA GLY A 280 -1.25 13.90 4.83
C GLY A 280 -2.65 14.43 5.19
N LEU A 281 -3.67 14.19 4.33
CA LEU A 281 -5.04 14.62 4.62
C LEU A 281 -5.60 13.92 5.86
N LEU A 282 -5.41 12.60 5.96
CA LEU A 282 -5.91 11.82 7.10
C LEU A 282 -5.34 12.35 8.43
N LEU A 283 -4.04 12.67 8.46
CA LEU A 283 -3.40 13.27 9.63
C LEU A 283 -4.06 14.61 10.04
N VAL A 284 -4.17 15.52 9.07
CA VAL A 284 -4.70 16.87 9.33
C VAL A 284 -6.17 16.83 9.74
N LEU A 285 -6.96 16.01 9.04
CA LEU A 285 -8.40 15.95 9.30
C LEU A 285 -8.73 15.21 10.61
N THR A 286 -7.94 14.23 11.01
CA THR A 286 -8.09 13.59 12.33
C THR A 286 -7.90 14.61 13.46
N GLN A 287 -6.88 15.47 13.34
CA GLN A 287 -6.66 16.54 14.32
C GLN A 287 -7.80 17.57 14.31
N TYR A 288 -8.33 17.93 13.15
CA TYR A 288 -9.49 18.81 13.04
C TYR A 288 -10.71 18.22 13.76
N LEU A 289 -11.04 16.97 13.50
CA LEU A 289 -12.18 16.27 14.11
C LEU A 289 -12.06 16.22 15.64
N GLN A 290 -10.88 15.91 16.17
CA GLN A 290 -10.68 15.75 17.61
C GLN A 290 -10.50 17.09 18.33
N PHE A 291 -9.68 18.00 17.84
CA PHE A 291 -9.31 19.21 18.57
C PHE A 291 -10.19 20.43 18.24
N VAL A 292 -10.75 20.51 17.03
CA VAL A 292 -11.64 21.61 16.64
C VAL A 292 -13.10 21.26 16.88
N LEU A 293 -13.56 20.08 16.36
CA LEU A 293 -14.94 19.64 16.55
C LEU A 293 -15.17 18.93 17.89
N GLY A 294 -14.12 18.55 18.62
CA GLY A 294 -14.23 17.92 19.95
C GLY A 294 -14.70 16.46 19.90
N TYR A 295 -14.52 15.77 18.76
CA TYR A 295 -14.89 14.36 18.62
C TYR A 295 -14.00 13.47 19.45
N SER A 296 -14.58 12.45 20.08
CA SER A 296 -13.83 11.33 20.64
C SER A 296 -13.08 10.56 19.56
N PRO A 297 -12.05 9.78 19.89
CA PRO A 297 -11.34 8.93 18.91
C PRO A 297 -12.27 8.02 18.12
N VAL A 298 -13.30 7.45 18.75
CA VAL A 298 -14.30 6.60 18.11
C VAL A 298 -15.17 7.38 17.13
N GLU A 299 -15.65 8.56 17.52
CA GLU A 299 -16.45 9.43 16.65
C GLU A 299 -15.63 9.92 15.47
N ALA A 300 -14.36 10.28 15.67
CA ALA A 300 -13.42 10.64 14.61
C ALA A 300 -13.20 9.46 13.63
N GLY A 301 -13.08 8.22 14.13
CA GLY A 301 -13.01 7.02 13.31
C GLY A 301 -14.27 6.81 12.46
N LEU A 302 -15.46 6.95 13.07
CA LEU A 302 -16.75 6.86 12.37
C LEU A 302 -16.95 7.98 11.35
N ALA A 303 -16.37 9.16 11.59
CA ALA A 303 -16.39 10.28 10.66
C ALA A 303 -15.70 9.95 9.31
N PHE A 304 -14.84 8.93 9.23
CA PHE A 304 -14.24 8.45 7.98
C PHE A 304 -15.14 7.50 7.16
N LEU A 305 -16.34 7.13 7.64
CA LEU A 305 -17.27 6.28 6.87
C LEU A 305 -17.60 6.81 5.46
N PRO A 306 -17.83 8.12 5.23
CA PRO A 306 -18.06 8.65 3.89
C PRO A 306 -16.91 8.34 2.92
N LEU A 307 -15.65 8.40 3.39
CA LEU A 307 -14.46 8.04 2.63
C LEU A 307 -14.50 6.56 2.22
N ALA A 308 -14.77 5.66 3.16
CA ALA A 308 -14.79 4.22 2.90
C ALA A 308 -15.89 3.83 1.90
N VAL A 309 -17.10 4.35 2.09
CA VAL A 309 -18.25 4.08 1.19
C VAL A 309 -17.97 4.60 -0.21
N ALA A 310 -17.47 5.83 -0.32
CA ALA A 310 -17.13 6.43 -1.60
C ALA A 310 -15.95 5.71 -2.30
N ALA A 311 -14.96 5.24 -1.54
CA ALA A 311 -13.85 4.45 -2.07
C ALA A 311 -14.32 3.11 -2.63
N LEU A 312 -15.28 2.43 -1.96
CA LEU A 312 -15.90 1.20 -2.48
C LEU A 312 -16.59 1.45 -3.83
N ILE A 313 -17.37 2.52 -3.92
CA ILE A 313 -18.03 2.93 -5.17
C ILE A 313 -16.99 3.26 -6.24
N GLY A 314 -15.96 4.03 -5.87
CA GLY A 314 -14.85 4.41 -6.75
C GLY A 314 -14.10 3.20 -7.29
N ASN A 315 -13.73 2.24 -6.44
CA ASN A 315 -13.05 1.01 -6.85
C ASN A 315 -13.87 0.20 -7.86
N GLY A 316 -15.15 0.01 -7.59
CA GLY A 316 -16.03 -0.74 -8.49
C GLY A 316 -16.30 -0.03 -9.84
N THR A 317 -16.45 1.29 -9.81
CA THR A 317 -16.68 2.11 -11.02
C THR A 317 -15.39 2.34 -11.79
N GLY A 318 -14.25 2.54 -11.10
CA GLY A 318 -12.94 2.77 -11.69
C GLY A 318 -12.48 1.61 -12.58
N VAL A 319 -12.69 0.37 -12.13
CA VAL A 319 -12.37 -0.84 -12.94
C VAL A 319 -13.17 -0.83 -14.26
N LYS A 320 -14.49 -0.62 -14.19
CA LYS A 320 -15.35 -0.59 -15.39
C LYS A 320 -15.02 0.58 -16.31
N LEU A 321 -14.66 1.72 -15.73
CA LEU A 321 -14.31 2.91 -16.50
C LEU A 321 -12.95 2.75 -17.18
N ALA A 322 -11.97 2.11 -16.52
CA ALA A 322 -10.67 1.81 -17.09
C ALA A 322 -10.75 0.90 -18.33
N GLU A 323 -11.73 0.01 -18.39
CA GLU A 323 -12.02 -0.82 -19.57
C GLU A 323 -12.52 0.02 -20.76
N LYS A 324 -13.29 1.08 -20.49
CA LYS A 324 -13.93 1.91 -21.54
C LYS A 324 -13.02 3.03 -22.05
N ILE A 325 -12.38 3.76 -21.14
CA ILE A 325 -11.62 4.99 -21.47
C ILE A 325 -10.12 4.88 -21.23
N GLY A 326 -9.64 3.74 -20.67
CA GLY A 326 -8.22 3.51 -20.39
C GLY A 326 -7.77 4.02 -19.02
N ASN A 327 -6.68 3.44 -18.50
CA ASN A 327 -6.16 3.75 -17.17
C ASN A 327 -5.77 5.23 -17.01
N ARG A 328 -5.18 5.84 -18.04
CA ARG A 328 -4.75 7.24 -18.04
C ARG A 328 -5.86 8.21 -17.66
N PHE A 329 -7.02 8.10 -18.32
CA PHE A 329 -8.14 9.01 -18.08
C PHE A 329 -8.85 8.74 -16.77
N VAL A 330 -8.88 7.48 -16.31
CA VAL A 330 -9.44 7.13 -14.99
C VAL A 330 -8.57 7.69 -13.87
N ILE A 331 -7.24 7.58 -13.98
CA ILE A 331 -6.33 8.19 -13.01
C ILE A 331 -6.49 9.70 -12.98
N LEU A 332 -6.54 10.34 -14.17
CA LEU A 332 -6.79 11.79 -14.26
C LEU A 332 -8.10 12.19 -13.57
N SER A 333 -9.20 11.50 -13.87
CA SER A 333 -10.50 11.80 -13.27
C SER A 333 -10.49 11.61 -11.75
N GLY A 334 -9.87 10.53 -11.26
CA GLY A 334 -9.72 10.29 -9.82
C GLY A 334 -8.91 11.39 -9.11
N MET A 335 -7.78 11.80 -9.70
CA MET A 335 -6.95 12.87 -9.14
C MET A 335 -7.62 14.25 -9.22
N LEU A 336 -8.44 14.53 -10.23
CA LEU A 336 -9.26 15.76 -10.30
C LEU A 336 -10.33 15.78 -9.20
N VAL A 337 -10.96 14.64 -8.92
CA VAL A 337 -11.90 14.51 -7.80
C VAL A 337 -11.18 14.73 -6.47
N MET A 338 -9.96 14.19 -6.30
CA MET A 338 -9.13 14.47 -5.10
C MET A 338 -8.76 15.95 -5.00
N THR A 339 -8.43 16.60 -6.11
CA THR A 339 -8.17 18.05 -6.14
C THR A 339 -9.40 18.84 -5.64
N SER A 340 -10.61 18.45 -6.04
CA SER A 340 -11.86 19.07 -5.60
C SER A 340 -12.07 18.87 -4.09
N CYS A 341 -11.68 17.71 -3.54
CA CYS A 341 -11.68 17.47 -2.09
C CYS A 341 -10.81 18.50 -1.36
N PHE A 342 -9.55 18.64 -1.76
CA PHE A 342 -8.64 19.59 -1.13
C PHE A 342 -9.12 21.05 -1.30
N ALA A 343 -9.63 21.41 -2.48
CA ALA A 343 -10.19 22.74 -2.72
C ALA A 343 -11.40 23.04 -1.81
N LEU A 344 -12.28 22.04 -1.59
CA LEU A 344 -13.42 22.20 -0.70
C LEU A 344 -12.98 22.35 0.76
N LEU A 345 -11.94 21.63 1.20
CA LEU A 345 -11.42 21.74 2.57
C LEU A 345 -10.78 23.11 2.86
N THR A 346 -10.43 23.90 1.86
CA THR A 346 -9.95 25.28 2.08
C THR A 346 -11.04 26.23 2.59
N THR A 347 -12.31 25.84 2.49
CA THR A 347 -13.45 26.64 2.96
C THR A 347 -13.85 26.37 4.42
N VAL A 348 -13.15 25.43 5.08
CA VAL A 348 -13.44 25.03 6.47
C VAL A 348 -12.79 26.01 7.43
N ASP A 349 -13.56 26.48 8.41
CA ASP A 349 -13.14 27.37 9.51
C ASP A 349 -13.39 26.73 10.89
N ALA A 350 -13.10 27.46 11.95
CA ALA A 350 -13.25 26.98 13.33
C ALA A 350 -14.71 26.75 13.76
N ASP A 351 -15.65 27.43 13.11
CA ASP A 351 -17.09 27.36 13.40
C ASP A 351 -17.82 26.40 12.42
N SER A 352 -17.11 25.86 11.44
CA SER A 352 -17.65 24.91 10.47
C SER A 352 -17.99 23.57 11.13
N GLY A 353 -19.17 23.03 10.79
CA GLY A 353 -19.57 21.69 11.21
C GLY A 353 -18.94 20.59 10.37
N PHE A 354 -19.40 19.36 10.58
CA PHE A 354 -18.89 18.15 9.90
C PHE A 354 -19.30 18.03 8.42
N THR A 355 -20.27 18.80 7.93
CA THR A 355 -20.83 18.64 6.58
C THR A 355 -19.78 18.78 5.48
N VAL A 356 -18.96 19.84 5.51
CA VAL A 356 -17.90 20.07 4.52
C VAL A 356 -16.82 19.00 4.59
N PRO A 357 -16.27 18.65 5.78
CA PRO A 357 -15.37 17.51 5.93
C PRO A 357 -15.95 16.18 5.40
N ALA A 358 -17.23 15.88 5.66
CA ALA A 358 -17.89 14.66 5.19
C ALA A 358 -17.95 14.56 3.66
N ILE A 359 -18.33 15.66 2.98
CA ILE A 359 -18.33 15.73 1.51
C ILE A 359 -16.92 15.59 0.97
N SER A 360 -15.95 16.24 1.59
CA SER A 360 -14.54 16.18 1.19
C SER A 360 -13.98 14.76 1.35
N LEU A 361 -14.29 14.07 2.45
CA LEU A 361 -13.94 12.66 2.66
C LEU A 361 -14.56 11.75 1.60
N ALA A 362 -15.82 11.98 1.23
CA ALA A 362 -16.45 11.23 0.15
C ALA A 362 -15.77 11.49 -1.21
N LEU A 363 -15.40 12.76 -1.50
CA LEU A 363 -14.64 13.08 -2.72
C LEU A 363 -13.25 12.42 -2.70
N LEU A 364 -12.54 12.44 -1.56
CA LEU A 364 -11.26 11.76 -1.44
C LEU A 364 -11.39 10.26 -1.72
N GLY A 365 -12.35 9.61 -1.05
CA GLY A 365 -12.59 8.17 -1.22
C GLY A 365 -12.94 7.82 -2.67
N LEU A 366 -13.84 8.58 -3.29
CA LEU A 366 -14.20 8.37 -4.69
C LEU A 366 -13.00 8.56 -5.62
N GLY A 367 -12.24 9.64 -5.45
CA GLY A 367 -11.07 9.95 -6.26
C GLY A 367 -9.96 8.90 -6.13
N ALA A 368 -9.61 8.54 -4.89
CA ALA A 368 -8.63 7.48 -4.62
C ALA A 368 -9.12 6.12 -5.13
N GLY A 369 -10.40 5.78 -4.91
CA GLY A 369 -11.01 4.54 -5.40
C GLY A 369 -11.01 4.42 -6.93
N LEU A 370 -11.15 5.53 -7.66
CA LEU A 370 -11.00 5.54 -9.11
C LEU A 370 -9.53 5.38 -9.53
N ALA A 371 -8.62 6.16 -8.94
CA ALA A 371 -7.24 6.25 -9.37
C ALA A 371 -6.39 5.02 -9.00
N MET A 372 -6.55 4.47 -7.79
CA MET A 372 -5.70 3.41 -7.25
C MET A 372 -5.72 2.12 -8.08
N PRO A 373 -6.88 1.50 -8.38
CA PRO A 373 -6.90 0.26 -9.17
C PRO A 373 -6.32 0.46 -10.57
N ALA A 374 -6.56 1.63 -11.18
CA ALA A 374 -6.03 1.96 -12.50
C ALA A 374 -4.50 2.16 -12.46
N ALA A 375 -3.95 2.81 -11.42
CA ALA A 375 -2.52 3.01 -11.24
C ALA A 375 -1.79 1.70 -10.96
N VAL A 376 -2.32 0.87 -10.04
CA VAL A 376 -1.80 -0.47 -9.75
C VAL A 376 -1.88 -1.35 -11.00
N GLY A 377 -2.99 -1.31 -11.73
CA GLY A 377 -3.15 -2.05 -12.99
C GLY A 377 -2.16 -1.62 -14.07
N ALA A 378 -1.86 -0.32 -14.20
CA ALA A 378 -0.87 0.20 -15.13
C ALA A 378 0.55 -0.23 -14.76
N LEU A 379 0.89 -0.23 -13.48
CA LEU A 379 2.17 -0.69 -12.95
C LEU A 379 2.33 -2.20 -13.15
N MET A 380 1.39 -2.98 -12.60
CA MET A 380 1.48 -4.45 -12.58
C MET A 380 1.30 -5.08 -13.97
N GLY A 381 0.56 -4.44 -14.86
CA GLY A 381 0.37 -4.90 -16.24
C GLY A 381 1.63 -4.86 -17.10
N THR A 382 2.71 -4.24 -16.63
CA THR A 382 4.01 -4.19 -17.31
C THR A 382 5.02 -5.19 -16.75
N ILE A 383 4.69 -5.83 -15.63
CA ILE A 383 5.60 -6.73 -14.90
C ILE A 383 5.33 -8.17 -15.33
N PRO A 384 6.36 -8.92 -15.73
CA PRO A 384 6.23 -10.35 -16.01
C PRO A 384 5.73 -11.12 -14.77
N GLN A 385 4.95 -12.19 -14.98
CA GLN A 385 4.36 -12.98 -13.89
C GLN A 385 5.41 -13.64 -12.98
N ASP A 386 6.57 -13.99 -13.55
CA ASP A 386 7.71 -14.56 -12.81
C ASP A 386 8.36 -13.53 -11.84
N LYS A 387 8.11 -12.23 -12.02
CA LYS A 387 8.57 -11.13 -11.15
C LYS A 387 7.43 -10.45 -10.38
N ALA A 388 6.30 -11.12 -10.22
CA ALA A 388 5.13 -10.55 -9.56
C ALA A 388 5.39 -10.17 -8.09
N GLY A 389 6.25 -10.90 -7.38
CA GLY A 389 6.64 -10.58 -6.00
C GLY A 389 7.41 -9.27 -5.90
N VAL A 390 8.40 -9.07 -6.78
CA VAL A 390 9.13 -7.80 -6.87
C VAL A 390 8.20 -6.65 -7.27
N GLY A 391 7.30 -6.91 -8.23
CA GLY A 391 6.31 -5.91 -8.64
C GLY A 391 5.37 -5.50 -7.52
N SER A 392 4.88 -6.47 -6.74
CA SER A 392 4.07 -6.23 -5.55
C SER A 392 4.84 -5.42 -4.50
N ALA A 393 6.09 -5.80 -4.22
CA ALA A 393 6.94 -5.09 -3.29
C ALA A 393 7.21 -3.63 -3.71
N LEU A 394 7.45 -3.38 -5.01
CA LEU A 394 7.58 -2.02 -5.55
C LEU A 394 6.29 -1.22 -5.37
N ASN A 395 5.14 -1.81 -5.67
CA ASN A 395 3.84 -1.20 -5.45
C ASN A 395 3.68 -0.75 -3.99
N ASP A 396 3.94 -1.65 -3.05
CA ASP A 396 3.77 -1.39 -1.63
C ASP A 396 4.80 -0.38 -1.10
N THR A 397 6.05 -0.47 -1.56
CA THR A 397 7.12 0.49 -1.23
C THR A 397 6.77 1.90 -1.70
N ILE A 398 6.27 2.06 -2.93
CA ILE A 398 5.85 3.36 -3.47
C ILE A 398 4.69 3.93 -2.66
N GLN A 399 3.73 3.10 -2.27
CA GLN A 399 2.60 3.53 -1.44
C GLN A 399 3.06 3.98 -0.06
N GLN A 400 3.90 3.20 0.62
CA GLN A 400 4.40 3.54 1.95
C GLN A 400 5.25 4.81 1.95
N ALA A 401 6.18 4.92 0.99
CA ALA A 401 6.99 6.13 0.83
C ALA A 401 6.10 7.36 0.52
N GLY A 402 5.09 7.19 -0.33
CA GLY A 402 4.12 8.25 -0.64
C GLY A 402 3.35 8.70 0.59
N THR A 403 2.81 7.76 1.37
CA THR A 403 2.06 8.06 2.61
C THR A 403 2.94 8.79 3.62
N ALA A 404 4.16 8.29 3.87
CA ALA A 404 5.11 8.90 4.80
C ALA A 404 5.51 10.32 4.37
N LEU A 405 5.82 10.53 3.07
CA LEU A 405 6.07 11.87 2.52
C LEU A 405 4.86 12.80 2.68
N GLY A 406 3.65 12.30 2.47
CA GLY A 406 2.42 13.07 2.64
C GLY A 406 2.25 13.56 4.07
N ILE A 407 2.43 12.67 5.03
CA ILE A 407 2.39 12.99 6.47
C ILE A 407 3.45 14.04 6.81
N ALA A 408 4.69 13.85 6.36
CA ALA A 408 5.78 14.77 6.65
C ALA A 408 5.56 16.17 6.03
N ILE A 409 5.18 16.22 4.74
CA ILE A 409 4.99 17.50 4.03
C ILE A 409 3.79 18.25 4.60
N LEU A 410 2.62 17.61 4.69
CA LEU A 410 1.41 18.28 5.14
C LEU A 410 1.48 18.56 6.65
N GLY A 411 2.05 17.65 7.43
CA GLY A 411 2.30 17.86 8.85
C GLY A 411 3.23 19.04 9.11
N SER A 412 4.35 19.16 8.39
CA SER A 412 5.27 20.29 8.51
C SER A 412 4.62 21.62 8.10
N LEU A 413 3.83 21.65 7.01
CA LEU A 413 3.10 22.83 6.58
C LEU A 413 2.08 23.27 7.63
N LEU A 414 1.35 22.30 8.19
CA LEU A 414 0.36 22.55 9.24
C LEU A 414 1.02 23.11 10.51
N THR A 415 2.05 22.42 11.02
CA THR A 415 2.72 22.79 12.27
C THR A 415 3.42 24.15 12.16
N SER A 416 4.17 24.39 11.09
CA SER A 416 4.84 25.67 10.87
C SER A 416 3.83 26.81 10.66
N GLY A 417 2.77 26.55 9.92
CA GLY A 417 1.68 27.52 9.73
C GLY A 417 0.93 27.83 11.02
N PHE A 418 0.71 26.82 11.87
CA PHE A 418 0.10 26.98 13.19
C PHE A 418 0.98 27.81 14.12
N ALA A 419 2.25 27.46 14.28
CA ALA A 419 3.20 28.19 15.11
C ALA A 419 3.34 29.66 14.73
N ALA A 420 3.31 29.97 13.42
CA ALA A 420 3.39 31.33 12.90
C ALA A 420 2.12 32.18 13.18
N ARG A 421 0.99 31.54 13.46
CA ARG A 421 -0.30 32.23 13.71
C ARG A 421 -0.66 32.31 15.19
N MET A 422 0.02 31.53 16.03
CA MET A 422 -0.14 31.64 17.48
C MET A 422 0.50 32.93 18.05
N PRO A 423 -0.05 33.51 19.10
CA PRO A 423 0.53 34.69 19.77
C PRO A 423 1.96 34.43 20.21
N SER A 424 2.84 35.39 20.05
CA SER A 424 4.28 35.28 20.40
C SER A 424 4.52 35.14 21.90
N ASP A 425 3.60 35.58 22.73
CA ASP A 425 3.57 35.52 24.19
C ASP A 425 2.93 34.22 24.74
N ALA A 426 2.34 33.40 23.86
CA ALA A 426 1.83 32.08 24.26
C ALA A 426 2.95 31.13 24.70
N PRO A 427 2.69 30.25 25.69
CA PRO A 427 3.65 29.21 26.09
C PRO A 427 4.20 28.43 24.91
N GLU A 428 5.47 28.01 24.98
CA GLU A 428 6.13 27.27 23.89
C GLU A 428 5.34 26.02 23.48
N THR A 429 4.88 25.24 24.47
CA THR A 429 4.04 24.07 24.25
C THR A 429 2.72 24.38 23.51
N ALA A 430 2.15 25.57 23.74
CA ALA A 430 0.95 26.03 23.03
C ALA A 430 1.22 26.41 21.58
N ARG A 431 2.47 26.76 21.26
CA ARG A 431 2.89 27.14 19.89
C ARG A 431 3.31 25.95 19.06
N GLU A 432 3.67 24.84 19.68
CA GLU A 432 4.11 23.62 19.00
C GLU A 432 2.97 22.87 18.31
N SER A 433 1.79 22.79 18.95
CA SER A 433 0.66 22.04 18.40
C SER A 433 -0.68 22.48 19.00
N ILE A 434 -1.77 22.22 18.26
CA ILE A 434 -3.13 22.48 18.77
C ILE A 434 -3.43 21.64 20.03
N GLY A 435 -2.96 20.41 20.10
CA GLY A 435 -3.12 19.56 21.30
C GLY A 435 -2.40 20.16 22.50
N GLY A 436 -1.15 20.62 22.33
CA GLY A 436 -0.39 21.32 23.36
C GLY A 436 -1.05 22.63 23.78
N ALA A 437 -1.58 23.41 22.83
CA ALA A 437 -2.31 24.65 23.13
C ALA A 437 -3.53 24.36 24.02
N LEU A 438 -4.37 23.40 23.63
CA LEU A 438 -5.59 23.06 24.40
C LEU A 438 -5.28 22.46 25.78
N ALA A 439 -4.17 21.76 25.95
CA ALA A 439 -3.75 21.19 27.23
C ALA A 439 -3.35 22.28 28.25
N VAL A 440 -2.74 23.41 27.80
CA VAL A 440 -2.29 24.49 28.69
C VAL A 440 -3.30 25.61 28.88
N THR A 441 -4.48 25.56 28.23
CA THR A 441 -5.49 26.61 28.35
C THR A 441 -6.03 26.78 29.79
N GLY A 442 -6.02 25.72 30.61
CA GLY A 442 -6.47 25.79 32.01
C GLY A 442 -7.88 26.38 32.20
N GLY A 443 -8.71 26.40 31.14
CA GLY A 443 -10.02 27.01 31.12
C GLY A 443 -10.07 28.41 30.41
N ASP A 444 -8.96 28.91 29.88
CA ASP A 444 -8.94 30.12 29.04
C ASP A 444 -9.57 29.86 27.67
N ALA A 445 -10.84 30.23 27.56
CA ALA A 445 -11.63 30.09 26.34
C ALA A 445 -11.10 30.95 25.17
N ALA A 446 -10.43 32.07 25.45
CA ALA A 446 -9.89 32.94 24.42
C ALA A 446 -8.68 32.30 23.75
N LEU A 447 -7.75 31.74 24.52
CA LEU A 447 -6.59 31.00 23.99
C LEU A 447 -7.03 29.76 23.23
N ALA A 448 -8.01 28.99 23.73
CA ALA A 448 -8.57 27.84 23.05
C ALA A 448 -9.18 28.20 21.68
N ARG A 449 -9.91 29.31 21.61
CA ARG A 449 -10.47 29.80 20.35
C ARG A 449 -9.38 30.23 19.37
N THR A 450 -8.42 31.03 19.83
CA THR A 450 -7.27 31.46 19.02
C THR A 450 -6.50 30.24 18.44
N ALA A 451 -6.30 29.21 19.25
CA ALA A 451 -5.64 27.97 18.78
C ALA A 451 -6.44 27.26 17.67
N ARG A 452 -7.77 27.17 17.81
CA ARG A 452 -8.63 26.59 16.77
C ARG A 452 -8.64 27.39 15.49
N GLU A 453 -8.72 28.75 15.59
CA GLU A 453 -8.65 29.65 14.45
C GLU A 453 -7.27 29.59 13.75
N ALA A 454 -6.18 29.57 14.50
CA ALA A 454 -4.82 29.40 13.96
C ALA A 454 -4.64 28.05 13.25
N PHE A 455 -5.22 26.99 13.81
CA PHE A 455 -5.17 25.65 13.21
C PHE A 455 -5.94 25.59 11.89
N THR A 456 -7.19 26.06 11.84
CA THR A 456 -8.01 26.05 10.63
C THR A 456 -7.45 26.94 9.53
N ALA A 457 -6.90 28.11 9.88
CA ALA A 457 -6.20 28.96 8.93
C ALA A 457 -4.93 28.30 8.35
N SER A 458 -4.22 27.51 9.16
CA SER A 458 -3.06 26.72 8.70
C SER A 458 -3.48 25.54 7.84
N MET A 459 -4.60 24.89 8.19
CA MET A 459 -5.23 23.84 7.41
C MET A 459 -5.63 24.34 6.01
N THR A 460 -6.23 25.53 5.90
CA THR A 460 -6.55 26.18 4.62
C THR A 460 -5.30 26.33 3.74
N THR A 461 -4.19 26.81 4.29
CA THR A 461 -2.92 26.95 3.57
C THR A 461 -2.39 25.58 3.12
N THR A 462 -2.40 24.60 4.02
CA THR A 462 -1.93 23.23 3.75
C THR A 462 -2.74 22.58 2.63
N PHE A 463 -4.07 22.70 2.66
CA PHE A 463 -4.93 22.12 1.64
C PHE A 463 -4.90 22.88 0.31
N THR A 464 -4.64 24.19 0.31
CA THR A 464 -4.37 24.93 -0.93
C THR A 464 -3.12 24.40 -1.63
N VAL A 465 -2.03 24.23 -0.90
CA VAL A 465 -0.78 23.63 -1.45
C VAL A 465 -1.05 22.22 -1.96
N SER A 466 -1.83 21.42 -1.21
CA SER A 466 -2.19 20.05 -1.61
C SER A 466 -3.04 20.02 -2.88
N ALA A 467 -4.03 20.91 -3.01
CA ALA A 467 -4.85 21.00 -4.23
C ALA A 467 -4.01 21.31 -5.46
N ILE A 468 -3.10 22.29 -5.36
CA ILE A 468 -2.17 22.65 -6.44
C ILE A 468 -1.24 21.46 -6.74
N GLY A 469 -0.68 20.82 -5.72
CA GLY A 469 0.22 19.68 -5.86
C GLY A 469 -0.44 18.49 -6.56
N VAL A 470 -1.65 18.11 -6.13
CA VAL A 470 -2.41 16.99 -6.73
C VAL A 470 -2.84 17.32 -8.16
N LEU A 471 -3.23 18.57 -8.45
CA LEU A 471 -3.56 19.01 -9.81
C LEU A 471 -2.34 18.95 -10.73
N ALA A 472 -1.20 19.47 -10.31
CA ALA A 472 0.05 19.40 -11.06
C ALA A 472 0.45 17.93 -11.31
N ALA A 473 0.29 17.08 -10.29
CA ALA A 473 0.51 15.65 -10.35
C ALA A 473 -0.40 14.95 -11.36
N ALA A 474 -1.69 15.31 -11.39
CA ALA A 474 -2.66 14.78 -12.36
C ALA A 474 -2.25 15.09 -13.80
N ILE A 475 -1.82 16.34 -14.05
CA ILE A 475 -1.31 16.77 -15.36
C ILE A 475 -0.04 15.97 -15.73
N LEU A 476 0.93 15.90 -14.81
CA LEU A 476 2.20 15.20 -15.05
C LEU A 476 1.99 13.72 -15.33
N ALA A 477 1.20 13.03 -14.53
CA ALA A 477 0.86 11.62 -14.71
C ALA A 477 0.21 11.39 -16.10
N THR A 478 -0.70 12.28 -16.48
CA THR A 478 -1.37 12.22 -17.78
C THR A 478 -0.40 12.42 -18.95
N LEU A 479 0.60 13.28 -18.83
CA LEU A 479 1.63 13.51 -19.86
C LEU A 479 2.60 12.32 -19.99
N VAL A 480 2.93 11.69 -18.87
CA VAL A 480 3.84 10.53 -18.84
C VAL A 480 3.18 9.28 -19.39
N MET A 481 1.93 9.00 -19.02
CA MET A 481 1.21 7.78 -19.44
C MET A 481 0.82 7.83 -20.92
N ARG A 482 0.81 6.65 -21.55
CA ARG A 482 0.36 6.47 -22.92
C ARG A 482 -0.70 5.38 -22.96
N ASP A 483 -1.94 5.72 -23.34
CA ASP A 483 -2.96 4.69 -23.54
C ASP A 483 -2.57 3.81 -24.74
N ARG A 484 -2.43 2.52 -24.50
CA ARG A 484 -2.73 1.55 -25.53
C ARG A 484 -4.25 1.41 -25.55
N ARG A 485 -4.94 2.02 -26.49
CA ARG A 485 -6.30 1.58 -26.82
C ARG A 485 -6.24 0.06 -27.02
N PRO A 486 -7.11 -0.73 -26.40
CA PRO A 486 -7.34 -2.09 -26.85
C PRO A 486 -7.57 -1.99 -28.35
N ALA A 487 -6.82 -2.73 -29.17
CA ALA A 487 -7.16 -2.83 -30.58
C ALA A 487 -8.64 -3.22 -30.63
N PRO A 488 -9.48 -2.54 -31.41
CA PRO A 488 -10.83 -3.01 -31.67
C PRO A 488 -10.68 -4.50 -31.98
N ALA A 489 -11.46 -5.35 -31.31
CA ALA A 489 -11.51 -6.76 -31.68
C ALA A 489 -11.66 -6.75 -33.20
N ALA A 490 -10.62 -7.20 -33.90
CA ALA A 490 -10.70 -7.33 -35.33
C ALA A 490 -11.97 -8.17 -35.54
N ASP A 491 -12.97 -7.55 -36.14
CA ASP A 491 -14.14 -8.28 -36.63
C ASP A 491 -13.58 -9.56 -37.22
N ALA A 492 -13.98 -10.68 -36.60
CA ALA A 492 -13.67 -11.99 -37.15
C ALA A 492 -14.28 -11.96 -38.57
N SER A 493 -13.44 -11.56 -39.53
CA SER A 493 -13.77 -11.69 -40.93
C SER A 493 -14.17 -13.15 -41.10
N PRO A 494 -15.36 -13.46 -41.60
CA PRO A 494 -15.75 -14.84 -41.77
C PRO A 494 -14.65 -15.48 -42.62
N ALA A 495 -14.11 -16.56 -42.07
CA ALA A 495 -13.13 -17.40 -42.75
C ALA A 495 -13.59 -17.55 -44.21
N GLN A 496 -12.76 -17.08 -45.13
CA GLN A 496 -12.92 -17.41 -46.55
C GLN A 496 -12.96 -18.92 -46.62
N GLU A 497 -14.13 -19.39 -46.93
CA GLU A 497 -14.47 -20.74 -47.39
C GLU A 497 -13.60 -20.96 -48.64
N THR A 498 -12.42 -21.51 -48.44
CA THR A 498 -11.58 -22.02 -49.55
C THR A 498 -12.35 -23.17 -50.14
N ALA A 499 -13.03 -22.90 -51.25
CA ALA A 499 -13.65 -23.87 -52.10
C ALA A 499 -12.64 -24.98 -52.42
N GLU A 500 -12.91 -26.12 -51.83
CA GLU A 500 -12.30 -27.40 -52.17
C GLU A 500 -12.74 -27.77 -53.61
N LYS A 501 -11.85 -27.62 -54.57
CA LYS A 501 -12.06 -28.20 -55.92
C LYS A 501 -11.95 -29.70 -55.80
N PRO A 502 -12.92 -30.48 -56.34
CA PRO A 502 -12.83 -31.94 -56.36
C PRO A 502 -11.77 -32.34 -57.38
N VAL A 503 -10.72 -33.04 -56.93
CA VAL A 503 -9.76 -33.71 -57.80
C VAL A 503 -10.40 -35.04 -58.26
N ALA A 504 -10.54 -35.15 -59.58
CA ALA A 504 -11.06 -36.31 -60.28
C ALA A 504 -10.19 -37.53 -59.99
N GLN A 505 -10.88 -38.63 -59.68
CA GLN A 505 -10.35 -40.01 -59.70
C GLN A 505 -9.81 -40.35 -61.08
N SER A 506 -8.57 -40.76 -61.16
CA SER A 506 -8.06 -41.55 -62.27
C SER A 506 -7.54 -42.86 -61.71
N ALA A 507 -8.25 -43.93 -62.09
CA ALA A 507 -7.91 -45.33 -61.83
C ALA A 507 -6.78 -45.81 -62.72
N ALA A 508 -5.83 -46.54 -62.18
CA ALA A 508 -5.13 -47.61 -62.88
C ALA A 508 -4.46 -48.54 -61.85
N GLN A 509 -4.76 -49.80 -61.97
CA GLN A 509 -4.30 -51.00 -61.28
C GLN A 509 -2.95 -51.49 -61.82
N PRO A 510 -2.47 -52.70 -61.45
CA PRO A 510 -1.29 -52.92 -60.60
C PRO A 510 -0.23 -53.73 -61.36
N ALA A 511 1.03 -53.86 -60.83
CA ALA A 511 1.89 -54.96 -61.16
C ALA A 511 2.97 -55.18 -60.07
N GLU A 512 2.89 -56.37 -59.45
CA GLU A 512 3.89 -57.40 -59.28
C GLU A 512 5.17 -57.20 -58.47
N LYS A 513 5.25 -58.05 -57.44
CA LYS A 513 6.48 -58.55 -56.76
C LYS A 513 7.43 -59.26 -57.69
N PRO A 514 8.74 -59.50 -57.34
CA PRO A 514 9.09 -60.57 -56.41
C PRO A 514 10.25 -60.26 -55.43
N ALA A 515 10.18 -60.80 -54.26
CA ALA A 515 10.93 -61.88 -53.57
C ALA A 515 12.48 -61.91 -53.64
N GLY A 516 13.07 -62.09 -52.46
CA GLY A 516 14.42 -62.62 -52.27
C GLY A 516 15.07 -62.07 -51.01
N GLU A 517 15.00 -62.85 -49.96
CA GLU A 517 16.07 -63.59 -49.22
C GLU A 517 16.87 -62.70 -48.27
N ALA A 518 16.78 -62.92 -47.02
CA ALA A 518 17.22 -64.00 -46.10
C ALA A 518 18.43 -63.57 -45.23
N ALA A 519 18.22 -63.72 -43.92
CA ALA A 519 19.19 -64.18 -42.89
C ALA A 519 20.29 -63.15 -42.48
N ALA A 520 20.51 -62.80 -41.20
CA ALA A 520 20.77 -63.57 -40.01
C ALA A 520 21.04 -62.66 -38.81
N GLU A 521 20.51 -63.02 -37.69
CA GLU A 521 21.07 -62.69 -36.35
C GLU A 521 22.44 -63.42 -36.18
N PRO A 522 23.32 -63.06 -35.24
CA PRO A 522 23.04 -63.22 -33.81
C PRO A 522 23.68 -62.19 -32.86
N GLU A 523 23.10 -62.16 -31.67
CA GLU A 523 23.65 -61.75 -30.35
C GLU A 523 24.98 -62.36 -29.97
N PRO A 524 25.51 -62.16 -28.73
CA PRO A 524 25.76 -60.96 -27.87
C PRO A 524 27.23 -60.98 -27.34
N VAL A 525 27.43 -60.25 -26.13
CA VAL A 525 28.60 -60.37 -25.18
C VAL A 525 29.64 -59.21 -25.29
N ALA A 526 29.66 -58.27 -24.39
CA ALA A 526 30.22 -58.18 -23.05
C ALA A 526 29.89 -56.83 -22.43
#